data_132468a01d387f9ad211959cfff1a00f
#
_entry.id   132468a01d387f9ad211959cfff1a00f
#
_cell.length_a   1.000
_cell.length_b   1.000
_cell.length_c   1.000
_cell.angle_alpha   90.00
_cell.angle_beta   90.00
_cell.angle_gamma   90.00
#
_symmetry.space_group_name_H-M   'P 1'
#
loop_
_entity.id
_entity.type
_entity.pdbx_description
1 polymer ?
#
loop_
_entity_poly.entity_id
_entity_poly.type
_entity_poly.pdbx_seq_one_letter_code
_entity_poly.pdbx_strand_id
1 'polypeptide(L)'
;MKVQFLPHSIPSFSAISIFKIVRQKLAEYTYREPTLNPTNLNDRAIDWEADIINGFRDDASKGETMITRDTPGGQFLVLARPLKVGSQACLSCHSTPEAAPPTMVALYGSQNGFGWKLGEIVGAQMVSIPLGVPLGRAYQALLWFMLALAGTFLVIVIIVDLLLRGLVVKPVAEISEMADKVSMGQLDTPEYVRNSNDEIGSLSQSFNRMRRSLQNAMKMLEEQS
;
A
#
# COMPACT_ATOMS: atom_id res chain seq x y z
N MET A 1 -32.82 -1.30 -45.78
CA MET A 1 -31.43 -0.85 -45.50
C MET A 1 -30.65 -2.08 -45.07
N LYS A 2 -29.54 -2.46 -45.74
CA LYS A 2 -28.65 -3.50 -45.25
C LYS A 2 -27.85 -2.89 -44.06
N VAL A 3 -28.04 -3.45 -42.87
CA VAL A 3 -27.29 -3.02 -41.68
C VAL A 3 -25.81 -3.34 -41.93
N GLN A 4 -24.96 -2.34 -41.97
CA GLN A 4 -23.53 -2.50 -42.11
C GLN A 4 -22.96 -2.81 -40.70
N PHE A 5 -22.26 -3.94 -40.58
CA PHE A 5 -21.56 -4.27 -39.35
C PHE A 5 -20.30 -3.40 -39.20
N LEU A 6 -20.21 -2.70 -38.08
CA LEU A 6 -19.05 -1.89 -37.72
C LEU A 6 -18.44 -2.48 -36.43
N PRO A 7 -17.24 -3.05 -36.46
CA PRO A 7 -16.62 -3.68 -35.29
C PRO A 7 -16.58 -2.75 -34.07
N HIS A 8 -16.26 -1.48 -34.26
CA HIS A 8 -16.21 -0.48 -33.16
C HIS A 8 -17.56 -0.18 -32.49
N SER A 9 -18.68 -0.58 -33.07
CA SER A 9 -19.98 -0.48 -32.39
C SER A 9 -20.27 -1.64 -31.44
N ILE A 10 -19.42 -2.64 -31.40
CA ILE A 10 -19.54 -3.82 -30.54
C ILE A 10 -18.81 -3.55 -29.22
N PRO A 11 -19.48 -3.68 -28.06
CA PRO A 11 -18.87 -3.39 -26.76
C PRO A 11 -17.58 -4.15 -26.48
N SER A 12 -17.54 -5.45 -26.77
CA SER A 12 -16.36 -6.32 -26.61
C SER A 12 -15.17 -5.82 -27.43
N PHE A 13 -15.38 -5.55 -28.74
CA PHE A 13 -14.32 -5.03 -29.60
C PHE A 13 -13.80 -3.67 -29.13
N SER A 14 -14.70 -2.79 -28.70
CA SER A 14 -14.33 -1.47 -28.18
C SER A 14 -13.55 -1.58 -26.86
N ALA A 15 -13.98 -2.44 -25.94
CA ALA A 15 -13.28 -2.69 -24.69
C ALA A 15 -11.84 -3.18 -24.91
N ILE A 16 -11.66 -4.20 -25.76
CA ILE A 16 -10.35 -4.73 -26.13
C ILE A 16 -9.48 -3.65 -26.80
N SER A 17 -10.08 -2.85 -27.69
CA SER A 17 -9.35 -1.77 -28.39
C SER A 17 -8.89 -0.66 -27.45
N ILE A 18 -9.75 -0.23 -26.53
CA ILE A 18 -9.42 0.76 -25.49
C ILE A 18 -8.32 0.19 -24.57
N PHE A 19 -8.43 -1.07 -24.19
CA PHE A 19 -7.43 -1.68 -23.32
C PHE A 19 -6.05 -1.78 -23.98
N LYS A 20 -5.96 -1.94 -25.31
CA LYS A 20 -4.69 -1.85 -26.04
C LYS A 20 -3.99 -0.50 -25.83
N ILE A 21 -4.75 0.60 -25.72
CA ILE A 21 -4.21 1.92 -25.42
C ILE A 21 -3.74 2.01 -23.97
N VAL A 22 -4.53 1.48 -23.04
CA VAL A 22 -4.18 1.41 -21.60
C VAL A 22 -2.89 0.64 -21.38
N ARG A 23 -2.67 -0.47 -22.12
CA ARG A 23 -1.45 -1.29 -22.05
C ARG A 23 -0.17 -0.53 -22.43
N GLN A 24 -0.23 0.58 -23.14
CA GLN A 24 0.95 1.40 -23.42
C GLN A 24 1.57 1.96 -22.13
N LYS A 25 0.75 2.18 -21.08
CA LYS A 25 1.17 2.67 -19.76
C LYS A 25 1.22 1.58 -18.69
N LEU A 26 0.46 0.52 -18.86
CA LEU A 26 0.29 -0.60 -17.93
C LEU A 26 0.52 -1.91 -18.68
N ALA A 27 1.75 -2.12 -19.18
CA ALA A 27 2.09 -3.20 -20.09
C ALA A 27 1.88 -4.60 -19.48
N GLU A 28 2.01 -4.69 -18.17
CA GLU A 28 1.90 -5.93 -17.41
C GLU A 28 0.45 -6.38 -17.16
N TYR A 29 -0.53 -5.47 -17.32
CA TYR A 29 -1.95 -5.81 -17.18
C TYR A 29 -2.50 -6.37 -18.48
N THR A 30 -3.39 -7.37 -18.39
CA THR A 30 -4.06 -7.92 -19.57
C THR A 30 -5.56 -7.94 -19.39
N TYR A 31 -6.27 -7.66 -20.49
CA TYR A 31 -7.70 -7.82 -20.61
C TYR A 31 -8.02 -8.68 -21.83
N ARG A 32 -8.86 -9.68 -21.63
CA ARG A 32 -9.35 -10.57 -22.69
C ARG A 32 -10.82 -10.91 -22.46
N GLU A 33 -11.50 -11.20 -23.54
CA GLU A 33 -12.84 -11.77 -23.52
C GLU A 33 -12.86 -13.14 -24.25
N PRO A 34 -12.17 -14.16 -23.65
CA PRO A 34 -12.14 -15.48 -24.27
C PRO A 34 -13.54 -16.08 -24.34
N THR A 35 -13.80 -16.75 -25.46
CA THR A 35 -15.08 -17.41 -25.78
C THR A 35 -14.82 -18.83 -26.25
N LEU A 36 -15.68 -19.78 -25.90
CA LEU A 36 -15.54 -21.19 -26.36
C LEU A 36 -15.72 -21.34 -27.86
N ASN A 37 -16.65 -20.53 -28.42
CA ASN A 37 -16.91 -20.48 -29.87
C ASN A 37 -16.95 -19.01 -30.30
N PRO A 38 -15.78 -18.33 -30.44
CA PRO A 38 -15.72 -16.93 -30.79
C PRO A 38 -15.95 -16.64 -32.26
N THR A 39 -16.55 -15.48 -32.58
CA THR A 39 -16.60 -14.96 -33.94
C THR A 39 -15.21 -14.63 -34.48
N ASN A 40 -14.39 -13.96 -33.66
CA ASN A 40 -12.98 -13.69 -33.93
C ASN A 40 -12.12 -14.79 -33.29
N LEU A 41 -11.40 -15.58 -34.07
CA LEU A 41 -10.59 -16.71 -33.59
C LEU A 41 -9.46 -16.29 -32.62
N ASN A 42 -9.05 -15.01 -32.63
CA ASN A 42 -8.10 -14.49 -31.66
C ASN A 42 -8.64 -14.48 -30.21
N ASP A 43 -9.97 -14.53 -30.06
CA ASP A 43 -10.65 -14.54 -28.78
C ASP A 43 -11.02 -15.98 -28.34
N ARG A 44 -10.48 -17.02 -29.01
CA ARG A 44 -10.68 -18.40 -28.60
C ARG A 44 -10.06 -18.64 -27.23
N ALA A 45 -10.85 -19.23 -26.34
CA ALA A 45 -10.41 -19.64 -25.03
C ALA A 45 -9.32 -20.73 -25.14
N ILE A 46 -8.26 -20.57 -24.41
CA ILE A 46 -7.26 -21.64 -24.16
C ILE A 46 -7.72 -22.47 -22.96
N ASP A 47 -7.08 -23.61 -22.71
CA ASP A 47 -7.56 -24.63 -21.77
C ASP A 47 -8.01 -24.08 -20.42
N TRP A 48 -7.17 -23.34 -19.72
CA TRP A 48 -7.52 -22.80 -18.40
C TRP A 48 -8.61 -21.72 -18.45
N GLU A 49 -8.72 -20.96 -19.55
CA GLU A 49 -9.80 -19.99 -19.76
C GLU A 49 -11.12 -20.72 -19.99
N ALA A 50 -11.06 -21.83 -20.76
CA ALA A 50 -12.20 -22.69 -20.98
C ALA A 50 -12.68 -23.36 -19.68
N ASP A 51 -11.78 -23.78 -18.80
CA ASP A 51 -12.12 -24.34 -17.48
C ASP A 51 -12.89 -23.32 -16.63
N ILE A 52 -12.47 -22.05 -16.62
CA ILE A 52 -13.19 -20.99 -15.92
C ILE A 52 -14.59 -20.78 -16.52
N ILE A 53 -14.70 -20.74 -17.86
CA ILE A 53 -15.97 -20.55 -18.54
C ILE A 53 -16.93 -21.70 -18.24
N ASN A 54 -16.42 -22.94 -18.27
CA ASN A 54 -17.21 -24.12 -17.93
C ASN A 54 -17.64 -24.10 -16.46
N GLY A 55 -16.76 -23.68 -15.54
CA GLY A 55 -17.13 -23.49 -14.14
C GLY A 55 -18.28 -22.50 -13.93
N PHE A 56 -18.39 -21.44 -14.77
CA PHE A 56 -19.55 -20.56 -14.77
C PHE A 56 -20.81 -21.19 -15.40
N ARG A 57 -20.64 -22.11 -16.34
CA ARG A 57 -21.75 -22.87 -16.93
C ARG A 57 -22.33 -23.88 -15.94
N ASP A 58 -21.45 -24.53 -15.17
CA ASP A 58 -21.84 -25.52 -14.14
C ASP A 58 -22.55 -24.85 -12.96
N ASP A 59 -22.16 -23.60 -12.64
CA ASP A 59 -22.81 -22.81 -11.61
C ASP A 59 -23.09 -21.37 -12.11
N ALA A 60 -24.23 -21.20 -12.75
CA ALA A 60 -24.68 -19.94 -13.31
C ALA A 60 -25.01 -18.85 -12.26
N SER A 61 -24.97 -19.18 -10.97
CA SER A 61 -25.15 -18.22 -9.87
C SER A 61 -23.87 -17.43 -9.58
N LYS A 62 -22.70 -17.94 -9.99
CA LYS A 62 -21.42 -17.26 -9.85
C LYS A 62 -21.35 -16.04 -10.75
N GLY A 63 -21.31 -14.86 -10.11
CA GLY A 63 -21.13 -13.57 -10.81
C GLY A 63 -19.69 -13.25 -11.16
N GLU A 64 -18.73 -13.81 -10.42
CA GLU A 64 -17.30 -13.65 -10.66
C GLU A 64 -16.48 -14.77 -10.01
N THR A 65 -15.25 -14.93 -10.46
CA THR A 65 -14.26 -15.78 -9.81
C THR A 65 -12.89 -15.12 -9.83
N MET A 66 -12.10 -15.41 -8.82
CA MET A 66 -10.73 -14.93 -8.69
C MET A 66 -9.80 -16.10 -8.49
N ILE A 67 -8.78 -16.21 -9.33
CA ILE A 67 -7.77 -17.29 -9.24
C ILE A 67 -6.37 -16.70 -9.33
N THR A 68 -5.42 -17.34 -8.67
CA THR A 68 -3.99 -17.07 -8.85
C THR A 68 -3.40 -18.10 -9.80
N ARG A 69 -2.59 -17.64 -10.76
CA ARG A 69 -1.90 -18.50 -11.72
C ARG A 69 -0.41 -18.23 -11.71
N ASP A 70 0.37 -19.33 -11.71
CA ASP A 70 1.79 -19.28 -11.95
C ASP A 70 2.07 -19.29 -13.44
N THR A 71 2.91 -18.37 -13.90
CA THR A 71 3.35 -18.27 -15.29
C THR A 71 4.86 -18.09 -15.33
N PRO A 72 5.52 -18.29 -16.48
CA PRO A 72 6.94 -17.98 -16.62
C PRO A 72 7.30 -16.51 -16.28
N GLY A 73 6.33 -15.59 -16.37
CA GLY A 73 6.48 -14.18 -16.00
C GLY A 73 6.16 -13.86 -14.53
N GLY A 74 5.92 -14.88 -13.70
CA GLY A 74 5.54 -14.75 -12.30
C GLY A 74 4.06 -15.08 -12.02
N GLN A 75 3.63 -14.78 -10.80
CA GLN A 75 2.25 -15.01 -10.37
C GLN A 75 1.33 -13.89 -10.85
N PHE A 76 0.18 -14.29 -11.37
CA PHE A 76 -0.89 -13.42 -11.82
C PHE A 76 -2.18 -13.69 -11.04
N LEU A 77 -2.83 -12.64 -10.59
CA LEU A 77 -4.22 -12.68 -10.14
C LEU A 77 -5.12 -12.46 -11.36
N VAL A 78 -6.03 -13.39 -11.60
CA VAL A 78 -7.02 -13.32 -12.68
C VAL A 78 -8.40 -13.14 -12.06
N LEU A 79 -9.04 -12.03 -12.40
CA LEU A 79 -10.46 -11.80 -12.14
C LEU A 79 -11.24 -12.14 -13.40
N ALA A 80 -12.22 -13.04 -13.29
CA ALA A 80 -13.08 -13.43 -14.39
C ALA A 80 -14.56 -13.21 -14.04
N ARG A 81 -15.34 -12.73 -15.03
CA ARG A 81 -16.79 -12.58 -14.97
C ARG A 81 -17.44 -13.25 -16.15
N PRO A 82 -18.56 -13.96 -16.00
CA PRO A 82 -19.20 -14.68 -17.10
C PRO A 82 -19.75 -13.71 -18.15
N LEU A 83 -19.50 -14.02 -19.41
CA LEU A 83 -20.10 -13.35 -20.56
C LEU A 83 -21.35 -14.11 -20.95
N LYS A 84 -22.52 -13.56 -20.55
CA LYS A 84 -23.83 -14.17 -20.78
C LYS A 84 -24.54 -13.49 -21.94
N VAL A 85 -25.22 -14.26 -22.79
CA VAL A 85 -26.12 -13.75 -23.83
C VAL A 85 -27.35 -13.14 -23.17
N GLY A 86 -27.27 -11.86 -22.83
CA GLY A 86 -28.24 -11.16 -21.95
C GLY A 86 -29.48 -10.61 -22.70
N SER A 87 -29.43 -10.50 -24.03
CA SER A 87 -30.56 -9.94 -24.79
C SER A 87 -30.74 -10.60 -26.15
N GLN A 88 -31.96 -10.52 -26.67
CA GLN A 88 -32.29 -10.98 -28.00
C GLN A 88 -31.46 -10.27 -29.09
N ALA A 89 -31.03 -9.04 -28.87
CA ALA A 89 -30.19 -8.30 -29.79
C ALA A 89 -28.85 -9.02 -30.09
N CYS A 90 -28.29 -9.78 -29.14
CA CYS A 90 -27.09 -10.58 -29.37
C CYS A 90 -27.30 -11.63 -30.46
N LEU A 91 -28.50 -12.22 -30.51
CA LEU A 91 -28.85 -13.29 -31.42
C LEU A 91 -29.08 -12.82 -32.86
N SER A 92 -29.25 -11.51 -33.09
CA SER A 92 -29.30 -10.95 -34.47
C SER A 92 -27.98 -11.15 -35.24
N CYS A 93 -26.86 -11.36 -34.51
CA CYS A 93 -25.54 -11.61 -35.08
C CYS A 93 -25.02 -13.03 -34.77
N HIS A 94 -25.48 -13.68 -33.69
CA HIS A 94 -24.88 -14.90 -33.18
C HIS A 94 -25.80 -16.14 -33.20
N SER A 95 -27.02 -16.01 -33.75
CA SER A 95 -27.93 -17.16 -33.90
C SER A 95 -27.51 -18.09 -35.05
N THR A 96 -27.57 -17.63 -36.29
CA THR A 96 -27.14 -18.38 -37.49
C THR A 96 -26.37 -17.46 -38.45
N PRO A 97 -25.54 -18.00 -39.34
CA PRO A 97 -24.82 -17.20 -40.35
C PRO A 97 -25.75 -16.40 -41.27
N GLU A 98 -26.94 -16.96 -41.58
CA GLU A 98 -27.93 -16.33 -42.48
C GLU A 98 -28.61 -15.14 -41.83
N ALA A 99 -28.79 -15.16 -40.49
CA ALA A 99 -29.37 -14.05 -39.71
C ALA A 99 -28.35 -12.90 -39.48
N ALA A 100 -27.06 -13.22 -39.48
CA ALA A 100 -26.01 -12.26 -39.24
C ALA A 100 -25.84 -11.22 -40.39
N PRO A 101 -25.35 -10.03 -40.10
CA PRO A 101 -25.02 -9.04 -41.13
C PRO A 101 -24.02 -9.66 -42.15
N PRO A 102 -24.27 -9.55 -43.44
CA PRO A 102 -23.37 -10.10 -44.48
C PRO A 102 -21.94 -9.58 -44.37
N THR A 103 -21.78 -8.34 -43.96
CA THR A 103 -20.45 -7.71 -43.73
C THR A 103 -19.70 -8.30 -42.54
N MET A 104 -20.39 -8.83 -41.53
CA MET A 104 -19.78 -9.59 -40.41
C MET A 104 -19.28 -10.95 -40.87
N VAL A 105 -20.14 -11.66 -41.62
CA VAL A 105 -19.79 -12.99 -42.17
C VAL A 105 -18.63 -12.87 -43.18
N ALA A 106 -18.62 -11.83 -44.00
CA ALA A 106 -17.52 -11.54 -44.92
C ALA A 106 -16.19 -11.29 -44.20
N LEU A 107 -16.23 -10.68 -43.01
CA LEU A 107 -15.01 -10.36 -42.23
C LEU A 107 -14.50 -11.55 -41.41
N TYR A 108 -15.39 -12.34 -40.78
CA TYR A 108 -15.02 -13.37 -39.80
C TYR A 108 -15.35 -14.77 -40.23
N GLY A 109 -16.04 -14.95 -41.36
CA GLY A 109 -16.49 -16.29 -41.83
C GLY A 109 -17.81 -16.71 -41.17
N SER A 110 -18.28 -17.91 -41.60
CA SER A 110 -19.57 -18.49 -41.16
C SER A 110 -19.41 -19.68 -40.23
N GLN A 111 -18.16 -20.04 -39.84
CA GLN A 111 -17.88 -21.29 -39.13
C GLN A 111 -17.96 -21.17 -37.61
N ASN A 112 -17.76 -19.98 -37.04
CA ASN A 112 -17.62 -19.77 -35.62
C ASN A 112 -18.43 -18.53 -35.14
N GLY A 113 -18.81 -18.53 -33.86
CA GLY A 113 -19.56 -17.42 -33.25
C GLY A 113 -21.05 -17.51 -33.47
N PHE A 114 -21.58 -18.67 -33.86
CA PHE A 114 -23.00 -18.90 -34.11
C PHE A 114 -23.57 -20.00 -33.21
N GLY A 115 -24.90 -20.15 -33.21
CA GLY A 115 -25.61 -21.15 -32.41
C GLY A 115 -25.81 -20.75 -30.95
N TRP A 116 -25.55 -19.53 -30.58
CA TRP A 116 -25.73 -19.05 -29.18
C TRP A 116 -27.22 -19.00 -28.82
N LYS A 117 -27.50 -19.17 -27.52
CA LYS A 117 -28.88 -19.13 -26.98
C LYS A 117 -29.02 -18.04 -25.94
N LEU A 118 -30.22 -17.46 -25.83
CA LEU A 118 -30.51 -16.48 -24.78
C LEU A 118 -30.28 -17.10 -23.39
N GLY A 119 -29.57 -16.39 -22.56
CA GLY A 119 -29.17 -16.84 -21.21
C GLY A 119 -27.93 -17.72 -21.15
N GLU A 120 -27.39 -18.14 -22.31
CA GLU A 120 -26.18 -18.98 -22.35
C GLU A 120 -24.93 -18.18 -21.94
N ILE A 121 -24.04 -18.82 -21.18
CA ILE A 121 -22.70 -18.29 -20.90
C ILE A 121 -21.77 -18.79 -22.01
N VAL A 122 -21.27 -17.87 -22.82
CA VAL A 122 -20.48 -18.15 -24.03
C VAL A 122 -18.99 -17.91 -23.86
N GLY A 123 -18.63 -17.14 -22.84
CA GLY A 123 -17.26 -16.73 -22.57
C GLY A 123 -17.11 -16.12 -21.18
N ALA A 124 -16.01 -15.42 -20.98
CA ALA A 124 -15.76 -14.65 -19.78
C ALA A 124 -14.98 -13.37 -20.09
N GLN A 125 -15.22 -12.31 -19.33
CA GLN A 125 -14.35 -11.14 -19.27
C GLN A 125 -13.27 -11.41 -18.26
N MET A 126 -12.01 -11.33 -18.64
CA MET A 126 -10.86 -11.65 -17.79
C MET A 126 -9.87 -10.50 -17.72
N VAL A 127 -9.54 -10.08 -16.49
CA VAL A 127 -8.45 -9.15 -16.21
C VAL A 127 -7.38 -9.90 -15.46
N SER A 128 -6.13 -9.84 -15.97
CA SER A 128 -4.98 -10.45 -15.27
C SER A 128 -4.01 -9.36 -14.79
N ILE A 129 -3.63 -9.45 -13.53
CA ILE A 129 -2.76 -8.50 -12.83
C ILE A 129 -1.56 -9.25 -12.28
N PRO A 130 -0.31 -8.86 -12.62
CA PRO A 130 0.88 -9.48 -12.04
C PRO A 130 0.98 -9.11 -10.55
N LEU A 131 1.05 -10.13 -9.68
CA LEU A 131 1.15 -9.92 -8.23
C LEU A 131 2.49 -9.31 -7.81
N GLY A 132 3.57 -9.56 -8.55
CA GLY A 132 4.90 -9.06 -8.22
C GLY A 132 5.01 -7.52 -8.22
N VAL A 133 4.27 -6.84 -9.10
CA VAL A 133 4.34 -5.37 -9.23
C VAL A 133 3.74 -4.64 -8.01
N PRO A 134 2.49 -4.90 -7.60
CA PRO A 134 1.92 -4.25 -6.42
C PRO A 134 2.63 -4.66 -5.12
N LEU A 135 3.05 -5.92 -4.98
CA LEU A 135 3.79 -6.39 -3.81
C LEU A 135 5.17 -5.73 -3.71
N GLY A 136 5.90 -5.59 -4.82
CA GLY A 136 7.19 -4.88 -4.84
C GLY A 136 7.07 -3.43 -4.42
N ARG A 137 6.05 -2.71 -4.92
CA ARG A 137 5.77 -1.32 -4.51
C ARG A 137 5.38 -1.21 -3.05
N ALA A 138 4.55 -2.14 -2.56
CA ALA A 138 4.16 -2.19 -1.15
C ALA A 138 5.37 -2.43 -0.23
N TYR A 139 6.27 -3.36 -0.61
CA TYR A 139 7.49 -3.63 0.14
C TYR A 139 8.44 -2.43 0.18
N GLN A 140 8.64 -1.74 -0.95
CA GLN A 140 9.43 -0.50 -1.00
C GLN A 140 8.83 0.60 -0.12
N ALA A 141 7.50 0.79 -0.17
CA ALA A 141 6.81 1.77 0.66
C ALA A 141 6.98 1.44 2.15
N LEU A 142 6.84 0.17 2.53
CA LEU A 142 7.09 -0.30 3.90
C LEU A 142 8.53 -0.03 4.34
N LEU A 143 9.52 -0.32 3.51
CA LEU A 143 10.93 -0.07 3.81
C LEU A 143 11.18 1.42 4.09
N TRP A 144 10.72 2.30 3.21
CA TRP A 144 10.86 3.75 3.41
C TRP A 144 10.16 4.24 4.67
N PHE A 145 8.97 3.71 4.97
CA PHE A 145 8.25 4.02 6.19
C PHE A 145 9.03 3.59 7.44
N MET A 146 9.59 2.37 7.44
CA MET A 146 10.39 1.87 8.56
C MET A 146 11.67 2.67 8.77
N LEU A 147 12.36 3.06 7.68
CA LEU A 147 13.55 3.93 7.76
C LEU A 147 13.21 5.32 8.31
N ALA A 148 12.11 5.92 7.87
CA ALA A 148 11.65 7.22 8.39
C ALA A 148 11.31 7.12 9.89
N LEU A 149 10.63 6.06 10.31
CA LEU A 149 10.28 5.80 11.71
C LEU A 149 11.53 5.64 12.58
N ALA A 150 12.49 4.83 12.12
CA ALA A 150 13.77 4.63 12.82
C ALA A 150 14.58 5.92 12.93
N GLY A 151 14.63 6.71 11.86
CA GLY A 151 15.28 8.03 11.84
C GLY A 151 14.64 9.01 12.83
N THR A 152 13.32 9.09 12.83
CA THR A 152 12.57 9.93 13.79
C THR A 152 12.85 9.51 15.23
N PHE A 153 12.83 8.20 15.51
CA PHE A 153 13.11 7.68 16.85
C PHE A 153 14.54 8.02 17.29
N LEU A 154 15.52 7.87 16.41
CA LEU A 154 16.91 8.21 16.69
C LEU A 154 17.07 9.70 17.04
N VAL A 155 16.43 10.58 16.29
CA VAL A 155 16.44 12.03 16.55
C VAL A 155 15.84 12.35 17.91
N ILE A 156 14.70 11.73 18.26
CA ILE A 156 14.06 11.91 19.56
C ILE A 156 15.00 11.48 20.69
N VAL A 157 15.64 10.30 20.57
CA VAL A 157 16.59 9.80 21.59
C VAL A 157 17.76 10.78 21.79
N ILE A 158 18.33 11.28 20.68
CA ILE A 158 19.43 12.25 20.76
C ILE A 158 18.96 13.55 21.46
N ILE A 159 17.80 14.09 21.08
CA ILE A 159 17.27 15.32 21.71
C ILE A 159 17.03 15.09 23.19
N VAL A 160 16.41 13.97 23.57
CA VAL A 160 16.15 13.65 25.00
C VAL A 160 17.46 13.50 25.77
N ASP A 161 18.46 12.80 25.23
CA ASP A 161 19.77 12.64 25.89
C ASP A 161 20.47 13.99 26.09
N LEU A 162 20.48 14.86 25.06
CA LEU A 162 21.04 16.21 25.16
C LEU A 162 20.32 17.08 26.21
N LEU A 163 19.00 17.04 26.24
CA LEU A 163 18.19 17.76 27.22
C LEU A 163 18.44 17.24 28.64
N LEU A 164 18.44 15.93 28.84
CA LEU A 164 18.72 15.34 30.15
C LEU A 164 20.13 15.69 30.65
N ARG A 165 21.13 15.60 29.80
CA ARG A 165 22.50 16.00 30.16
C ARG A 165 22.59 17.49 30.54
N GLY A 166 21.98 18.37 29.75
CA GLY A 166 22.04 19.82 29.98
C GLY A 166 21.19 20.31 31.14
N LEU A 167 19.99 19.76 31.28
CA LEU A 167 19.01 20.27 32.25
C LEU A 167 19.08 19.56 33.62
N VAL A 168 19.53 18.31 33.66
CA VAL A 168 19.49 17.50 34.90
C VAL A 168 20.87 17.01 35.29
N VAL A 169 21.54 16.23 34.45
CA VAL A 169 22.78 15.55 34.86
C VAL A 169 23.90 16.52 35.22
N LYS A 170 24.18 17.51 34.37
CA LYS A 170 25.24 18.50 34.62
C LYS A 170 24.99 19.35 35.86
N PRO A 171 23.81 19.97 36.05
CA PRO A 171 23.52 20.74 37.28
C PRO A 171 23.60 19.89 38.57
N VAL A 172 23.10 18.66 38.55
CA VAL A 172 23.18 17.78 39.73
C VAL A 172 24.64 17.41 40.04
N ALA A 173 25.43 17.13 39.02
CA ALA A 173 26.87 16.83 39.20
C ALA A 173 27.62 18.02 39.78
N GLU A 174 27.31 19.26 39.32
CA GLU A 174 27.93 20.52 39.88
C GLU A 174 27.54 20.73 41.33
N ILE A 175 26.28 20.50 41.72
CA ILE A 175 25.85 20.59 43.13
C ILE A 175 26.55 19.51 43.98
N SER A 176 26.69 18.30 43.47
CA SER A 176 27.37 17.19 44.14
C SER A 176 28.86 17.51 44.38
N GLU A 177 29.56 18.02 43.38
CA GLU A 177 30.96 18.41 43.51
C GLU A 177 31.14 19.54 44.56
N MET A 178 30.24 20.49 44.60
CA MET A 178 30.28 21.52 45.63
C MET A 178 29.95 20.98 47.00
N ALA A 179 29.03 20.02 47.13
CA ALA A 179 28.74 19.38 48.39
C ALA A 179 29.97 18.63 48.94
N ASP A 180 30.73 17.97 48.08
CA ASP A 180 31.98 17.31 48.45
C ASP A 180 33.02 18.31 48.96
N LYS A 181 33.21 19.46 48.31
CA LYS A 181 34.11 20.52 48.73
C LYS A 181 33.71 21.08 50.08
N VAL A 182 32.41 21.36 50.29
CA VAL A 182 31.89 21.85 51.59
C VAL A 182 32.10 20.80 52.70
N SER A 183 31.90 19.52 52.43
CA SER A 183 32.12 18.43 53.38
C SER A 183 33.58 18.26 53.81
N MET A 184 34.51 18.65 52.91
CA MET A 184 35.96 18.70 53.21
C MET A 184 36.43 20.00 53.88
N GLY A 185 35.52 20.85 54.33
CA GLY A 185 35.83 22.09 55.04
C GLY A 185 36.11 23.31 54.12
N GLN A 186 35.96 23.18 52.80
CA GLN A 186 36.13 24.29 51.84
C GLN A 186 34.83 25.13 51.74
N LEU A 187 34.60 25.94 52.78
CA LEU A 187 33.33 26.74 52.90
C LEU A 187 33.31 27.99 52.02
N ASP A 188 34.46 28.41 51.49
CA ASP A 188 34.60 29.60 50.63
C ASP A 188 34.28 29.33 49.14
N THR A 189 33.62 28.21 48.84
CA THR A 189 33.17 27.93 47.50
C THR A 189 32.07 28.90 47.06
N PRO A 190 32.05 29.35 45.77
CA PRO A 190 31.02 30.29 45.31
C PRO A 190 29.62 29.66 45.35
N GLU A 191 28.61 30.51 45.47
CA GLU A 191 27.23 30.01 45.43
C GLU A 191 26.88 29.48 44.07
N TYR A 192 26.19 28.31 44.05
CA TYR A 192 25.61 27.80 42.82
C TYR A 192 24.25 28.48 42.57
N VAL A 193 24.23 29.42 41.64
CA VAL A 193 23.00 30.17 41.29
C VAL A 193 22.41 29.59 40.02
N ARG A 194 21.27 28.94 40.16
CA ARG A 194 20.44 28.53 39.02
C ARG A 194 19.07 29.20 39.13
N ASN A 195 18.79 30.11 38.20
CA ASN A 195 17.49 30.81 38.10
C ASN A 195 16.50 29.94 37.31
N SER A 196 16.06 28.81 37.90
CA SER A 196 15.01 27.97 37.33
C SER A 196 13.95 27.70 38.40
N ASN A 197 12.68 27.68 38.01
CA ASN A 197 11.55 27.35 38.89
C ASN A 197 11.23 25.85 38.86
N ASP A 198 12.27 25.02 38.80
CA ASP A 198 12.20 23.56 38.81
C ASP A 198 12.79 22.98 40.10
N GLU A 199 12.78 21.65 40.23
CA GLU A 199 13.30 20.92 41.38
C GLU A 199 14.80 21.14 41.57
N ILE A 200 15.54 21.31 40.45
CA ILE A 200 16.98 21.59 40.50
C ILE A 200 17.29 23.00 41.01
N GLY A 201 16.46 23.96 40.60
CA GLY A 201 16.54 25.32 41.18
C GLY A 201 16.25 25.37 42.69
N SER A 202 15.23 24.64 43.14
CA SER A 202 14.90 24.46 44.57
C SER A 202 16.02 23.76 45.34
N LEU A 203 16.62 22.71 44.75
CA LEU A 203 17.77 22.00 45.32
C LEU A 203 18.98 22.95 45.50
N SER A 204 19.30 23.74 44.48
CA SER A 204 20.37 24.74 44.49
C SER A 204 20.21 25.75 45.63
N GLN A 205 19.00 26.29 45.79
CA GLN A 205 18.70 27.26 46.87
C GLN A 205 18.84 26.59 48.27
N SER A 206 18.36 25.37 48.41
CA SER A 206 18.42 24.62 49.67
C SER A 206 19.86 24.27 50.03
N PHE A 207 20.67 23.87 49.07
CA PHE A 207 22.08 23.63 49.23
C PHE A 207 22.83 24.88 49.67
N ASN A 208 22.59 26.02 49.01
CA ASN A 208 23.22 27.32 49.39
C ASN A 208 22.81 27.78 50.79
N ARG A 209 21.56 27.55 51.22
CA ARG A 209 21.14 27.84 52.62
C ARG A 209 21.89 26.95 53.62
N MET A 210 22.02 25.66 53.38
CA MET A 210 22.76 24.74 54.22
C MET A 210 24.22 25.15 54.32
N ARG A 211 24.90 25.43 53.22
CA ARG A 211 26.29 25.88 53.17
C ARG A 211 26.52 27.15 54.01
N ARG A 212 25.67 28.18 53.83
CA ARG A 212 25.76 29.42 54.62
C ARG A 212 25.57 29.17 56.10
N SER A 213 24.67 28.29 56.51
CA SER A 213 24.47 27.91 57.91
C SER A 213 25.70 27.25 58.52
N LEU A 214 26.34 26.32 57.77
CA LEU A 214 27.58 25.69 58.16
C LEU A 214 28.75 26.70 58.31
N GLN A 215 28.88 27.60 57.32
CA GLN A 215 29.90 28.67 57.34
C GLN A 215 29.76 29.57 58.56
N ASN A 216 28.53 29.99 58.90
CA ASN A 216 28.26 30.81 60.08
C ASN A 216 28.54 30.06 61.37
N ALA A 217 28.20 28.78 61.48
CA ALA A 217 28.46 27.96 62.65
C ALA A 217 29.98 27.79 62.91
N MET A 218 30.76 27.50 61.85
CA MET A 218 32.22 27.37 61.95
C MET A 218 32.87 28.72 62.38
N LYS A 219 32.42 29.84 61.83
CA LYS A 219 32.90 31.16 62.18
C LYS A 219 32.65 31.48 63.65
N MET A 220 31.46 31.17 64.19
CA MET A 220 31.13 31.33 65.60
C MET A 220 32.00 30.47 66.52
N LEU A 221 32.39 29.25 66.09
CA LEU A 221 33.29 28.38 66.84
C LEU A 221 34.72 28.90 66.85
N GLU A 222 35.21 29.47 65.75
CA GLU A 222 36.54 30.11 65.66
C GLU A 222 36.63 31.35 66.50
N GLU A 223 35.56 32.14 66.65
CA GLU A 223 35.49 33.34 67.47
C GLU A 223 35.45 33.03 68.99
N GLN A 224 35.10 31.78 69.37
CA GLN A 224 35.03 31.30 70.78
C GLN A 224 36.29 30.57 71.27
N SER A 225 37.20 30.22 70.38
CA SER A 225 38.46 29.52 70.71
C SER A 225 39.62 30.51 70.84
#